data_86206f84db0452e03cccbd1626f18ca0
#
_entry.id   86206f84db0452e03cccbd1626f18ca0
#
_cell.length_a   1.000
_cell.length_b   1.000
_cell.length_c   1.000
_cell.angle_alpha   90.00
_cell.angle_beta   90.00
_cell.angle_gamma   90.00
#
_symmetry.space_group_name_H-M   'P 1'
#
loop_
_entity.id
_entity.type
_entity.pdbx_description
1 polymer ?
#
loop_
_entity_poly.entity_id
_entity_poly.type
_entity_poly.pdbx_seq_one_letter_code
_entity_poly.pdbx_strand_id
1 'polypeptide(L)'
;MIEKMKVVHIVAAASEKTALLDRLRTLGIVHFAEKASADQRHLERFAELSRMDMALQEYAGPGRETAPMSDKDFEPFYKELADCLERRKTLQEKKTAAGAAAEKLAEWGDFSPEELRELKDQGFDIHVYRTDKKTMAALAADPDVKIIRLAPVGKMPTLASIGPLPGTYPVTEFPIPDKGAGQLRRERDDCDQGLRSCQAFLTEAAKHLPSIHDQMLKTQNAAEYSSVSNTSQSQDGLVWLTGYIPEAEVEGFKKAAAQAHWAWAMEDPAADDDKVPTKVKYNKVTRLMIPVFDILGVVPGYREYDISFWFLGFFTLFFAMIIGDAGYGCLFLLAALVMTLKSKKASTAVQLLWLLSIATIVWGALTGTWFGLEQAMDVPLLRSLVIPTFANYPAHFGVESTTQQNTIMKFCFILGTVQLSLACVMNIRRKLREKDLSWLADLGWLAAIDALYFVVLYLVIGQQVNLMPVACVVIAGFLLSLIHISEPTRP
;
A
#
# COMPACT_ATOMS: atom_id res chain seq x y z
N MET A 1 -4.24 -17.92 -18.66
CA MET A 1 -4.39 -19.39 -18.43
C MET A 1 -3.32 -19.81 -17.42
N ILE A 2 -3.69 -20.51 -16.36
CA ILE A 2 -2.75 -21.00 -15.33
C ILE A 2 -1.93 -22.14 -15.92
N GLU A 3 -0.59 -22.03 -15.86
CA GLU A 3 0.32 -23.07 -16.34
C GLU A 3 0.37 -24.22 -15.32
N LYS A 4 0.42 -25.47 -15.84
CA LYS A 4 0.59 -26.63 -14.98
C LYS A 4 2.01 -26.66 -14.40
N MET A 5 2.12 -26.99 -13.15
CA MET A 5 3.39 -27.12 -12.42
C MET A 5 3.71 -28.59 -12.16
N LYS A 6 4.99 -28.90 -12.10
CA LYS A 6 5.53 -30.20 -11.64
C LYS A 6 6.40 -29.96 -10.41
N VAL A 7 6.32 -30.86 -9.44
CA VAL A 7 7.28 -30.90 -8.33
C VAL A 7 8.57 -31.50 -8.83
N VAL A 8 9.68 -30.90 -8.52
CA VAL A 8 11.01 -31.42 -8.84
C VAL A 8 11.84 -31.54 -7.56
N HIS A 9 12.43 -32.71 -7.38
CA HIS A 9 13.40 -32.99 -6.35
C HIS A 9 14.79 -33.04 -7.01
N ILE A 10 15.72 -32.23 -6.55
CA ILE A 10 17.07 -32.12 -7.12
C ILE A 10 18.07 -32.56 -6.05
N VAL A 11 18.98 -33.45 -6.42
CA VAL A 11 20.03 -33.97 -5.55
C VAL A 11 21.39 -33.75 -6.21
N ALA A 12 22.34 -33.21 -5.46
CA ALA A 12 23.72 -32.99 -5.89
C ALA A 12 24.71 -33.26 -4.77
N ALA A 13 26.01 -33.30 -5.06
CA ALA A 13 27.04 -33.37 -4.02
C ALA A 13 27.05 -32.07 -3.18
N ALA A 14 27.25 -32.20 -1.88
CA ALA A 14 27.30 -31.04 -0.99
C ALA A 14 28.42 -30.07 -1.33
N SER A 15 29.53 -30.56 -1.90
CA SER A 15 30.63 -29.73 -2.42
C SER A 15 30.22 -28.84 -3.61
N GLU A 16 29.17 -29.20 -4.33
CA GLU A 16 28.67 -28.49 -5.52
C GLU A 16 27.46 -27.60 -5.21
N LYS A 17 27.08 -27.46 -3.93
CA LYS A 17 25.89 -26.68 -3.53
C LYS A 17 25.85 -25.28 -4.12
N THR A 18 26.95 -24.54 -4.05
CA THR A 18 27.03 -23.16 -4.58
C THR A 18 26.84 -23.16 -6.10
N ALA A 19 27.53 -24.05 -6.82
CA ALA A 19 27.39 -24.17 -8.28
C ALA A 19 25.98 -24.58 -8.71
N LEU A 20 25.32 -25.47 -7.93
CA LEU A 20 23.92 -25.86 -8.12
C LEU A 20 22.99 -24.63 -8.00
N LEU A 21 23.12 -23.88 -6.92
CA LEU A 21 22.28 -22.72 -6.65
C LEU A 21 22.46 -21.61 -7.70
N ASP A 22 23.71 -21.31 -8.09
CA ASP A 22 24.02 -20.31 -9.11
C ASP A 22 23.45 -20.70 -10.47
N ARG A 23 23.53 -21.98 -10.82
CA ARG A 23 22.97 -22.47 -12.07
C ARG A 23 21.45 -22.49 -12.07
N LEU A 24 20.80 -22.87 -10.96
CA LEU A 24 19.35 -22.77 -10.79
C LEU A 24 18.87 -21.32 -10.86
N ARG A 25 19.62 -20.38 -10.26
CA ARG A 25 19.36 -18.94 -10.37
C ARG A 25 19.45 -18.45 -11.81
N THR A 26 20.47 -18.88 -12.55
CA THR A 26 20.65 -18.50 -13.97
C THR A 26 19.55 -19.07 -14.85
N LEU A 27 19.05 -20.27 -14.56
CA LEU A 27 17.92 -20.87 -15.26
C LEU A 27 16.61 -20.12 -14.99
N GLY A 28 16.40 -19.65 -13.75
CA GLY A 28 15.23 -18.84 -13.39
C GLY A 28 13.87 -19.53 -13.52
N ILE A 29 13.83 -20.87 -13.56
CA ILE A 29 12.63 -21.67 -13.84
C ILE A 29 12.09 -22.44 -12.63
N VAL A 30 12.93 -22.63 -11.60
CA VAL A 30 12.56 -23.40 -10.38
C VAL A 30 12.05 -22.45 -9.31
N HIS A 31 10.88 -22.73 -8.80
CA HIS A 31 10.21 -22.01 -7.71
C HIS A 31 10.27 -22.84 -6.42
N PHE A 32 10.84 -22.29 -5.36
CA PHE A 32 10.93 -22.97 -4.08
C PHE A 32 9.72 -22.61 -3.21
N ALA A 33 8.95 -23.61 -2.79
CA ALA A 33 7.75 -23.40 -1.97
C ALA A 33 8.08 -23.04 -0.53
N GLU A 34 9.08 -23.72 0.02
CA GLU A 34 9.59 -23.44 1.35
C GLU A 34 10.85 -22.61 1.23
N LYS A 35 10.86 -21.47 1.88
CA LYS A 35 12.03 -20.61 1.99
C LYS A 35 12.35 -20.48 3.47
N ALA A 36 13.53 -20.92 3.89
CA ALA A 36 14.03 -20.61 5.20
C ALA A 36 14.23 -19.10 5.37
N SER A 37 14.44 -18.64 6.59
CA SER A 37 14.77 -17.25 6.83
C SER A 37 16.05 -16.87 6.08
N ALA A 38 16.02 -15.73 5.40
CA ALA A 38 17.22 -15.16 4.80
C ALA A 38 18.21 -14.73 5.90
N ASP A 39 19.48 -14.57 5.52
CA ASP A 39 20.50 -14.08 6.44
C ASP A 39 20.11 -12.70 6.97
N GLN A 40 20.19 -12.56 8.30
CA GLN A 40 19.78 -11.35 9.02
C GLN A 40 20.46 -10.09 8.47
N ARG A 41 21.72 -10.19 8.06
CA ARG A 41 22.48 -9.07 7.45
C ARG A 41 21.83 -8.49 6.20
N HIS A 42 21.29 -9.35 5.33
CA HIS A 42 20.62 -8.90 4.11
C HIS A 42 19.29 -8.24 4.41
N LEU A 43 18.54 -8.77 5.40
CA LEU A 43 17.28 -8.20 5.84
C LEU A 43 17.46 -6.82 6.47
N GLU A 44 18.46 -6.68 7.34
CA GLU A 44 18.80 -5.38 7.97
C GLU A 44 19.24 -4.37 6.93
N ARG A 45 20.13 -4.76 6.00
CA ARG A 45 20.61 -3.89 4.93
C ARG A 45 19.46 -3.42 4.03
N PHE A 46 18.54 -4.32 3.66
CA PHE A 46 17.37 -3.97 2.87
C PHE A 46 16.45 -3.00 3.61
N ALA A 47 16.21 -3.22 4.90
CA ALA A 47 15.39 -2.34 5.72
C ALA A 47 16.01 -0.93 5.86
N GLU A 48 17.34 -0.83 5.96
CA GLU A 48 18.04 0.46 6.00
C GLU A 48 17.95 1.18 4.65
N LEU A 49 18.22 0.50 3.54
CA LEU A 49 18.09 1.07 2.20
C LEU A 49 16.65 1.54 1.93
N SER A 50 15.66 0.78 2.36
CA SER A 50 14.24 1.16 2.22
C SER A 50 13.90 2.43 3.03
N ARG A 51 14.46 2.58 4.24
CA ARG A 51 14.31 3.82 5.03
C ARG A 51 14.97 5.01 4.35
N MET A 52 16.15 4.81 3.75
CA MET A 52 16.85 5.85 2.99
C MET A 52 16.07 6.26 1.74
N ASP A 53 15.55 5.29 1.01
CA ASP A 53 14.70 5.53 -0.16
C ASP A 53 13.49 6.40 0.19
N MET A 54 12.73 6.01 1.21
CA MET A 54 11.57 6.80 1.68
C MET A 54 11.97 8.22 2.10
N ALA A 55 13.10 8.37 2.80
CA ALA A 55 13.56 9.68 3.24
C ALA A 55 13.98 10.59 2.07
N LEU A 56 14.54 10.02 1.00
CA LEU A 56 14.97 10.78 -0.17
C LEU A 56 13.84 11.07 -1.15
N GLN A 57 12.78 10.28 -1.16
CA GLN A 57 11.61 10.54 -2.00
C GLN A 57 10.96 11.90 -1.70
N GLU A 58 11.02 12.38 -0.44
CA GLU A 58 10.54 13.70 -0.05
C GLU A 58 11.28 14.83 -0.80
N TYR A 59 12.54 14.57 -1.22
CA TYR A 59 13.41 15.52 -1.89
C TYR A 59 13.48 15.31 -3.41
N ALA A 60 12.88 14.22 -3.92
CA ALA A 60 12.81 13.89 -5.34
C ALA A 60 11.67 14.67 -6.01
N GLY A 61 11.99 15.80 -6.65
CA GLY A 61 11.02 16.57 -7.45
C GLY A 61 10.85 16.02 -8.87
N PRO A 62 9.71 16.24 -9.53
CA PRO A 62 9.50 15.85 -10.92
C PRO A 62 10.48 16.55 -11.86
N GLY A 63 11.17 15.80 -12.73
CA GLY A 63 12.11 16.32 -13.72
C GLY A 63 13.53 16.55 -13.22
N ARG A 64 13.88 16.09 -12.02
CA ARG A 64 15.25 16.20 -11.50
C ARG A 64 16.22 15.29 -12.23
N GLU A 65 17.44 15.80 -12.46
CA GLU A 65 18.52 14.99 -13.01
C GLU A 65 18.85 13.83 -12.07
N THR A 66 18.97 12.64 -12.62
CA THR A 66 19.40 11.44 -11.89
C THR A 66 20.86 11.16 -12.24
N ALA A 67 21.68 10.90 -11.25
CA ALA A 67 23.09 10.55 -11.41
C ALA A 67 23.32 9.14 -10.84
N PRO A 68 23.40 8.10 -11.68
CA PRO A 68 23.76 6.76 -11.21
C PRO A 68 25.19 6.75 -10.68
N MET A 69 25.40 6.02 -9.60
CA MET A 69 26.69 5.91 -8.92
C MET A 69 27.30 4.52 -9.13
N SER A 70 28.62 4.42 -9.15
CA SER A 70 29.30 3.11 -9.21
C SER A 70 29.17 2.36 -7.87
N ASP A 71 29.27 1.03 -7.90
CA ASP A 71 29.22 0.21 -6.67
C ASP A 71 30.35 0.55 -5.68
N LYS A 72 31.49 1.04 -6.17
CA LYS A 72 32.63 1.44 -5.32
C LYS A 72 32.36 2.74 -4.54
N ASP A 73 31.64 3.67 -5.15
CA ASP A 73 31.33 4.96 -4.56
C ASP A 73 30.07 4.89 -3.68
N PHE A 74 29.28 3.84 -3.85
CA PHE A 74 28.03 3.69 -3.13
C PHE A 74 28.24 3.47 -1.62
N GLU A 75 29.21 2.69 -1.21
CA GLU A 75 29.42 2.36 0.21
C GLU A 75 29.83 3.58 1.07
N PRO A 76 30.73 4.47 0.61
CA PRO A 76 30.96 5.75 1.27
C PRO A 76 29.72 6.63 1.34
N PHE A 77 29.01 6.76 0.21
CA PHE A 77 27.76 7.53 0.13
C PHE A 77 26.68 7.00 1.09
N TYR A 78 26.51 5.69 1.15
CA TYR A 78 25.56 5.05 2.06
C TYR A 78 25.84 5.41 3.53
N LYS A 79 27.10 5.37 3.96
CA LYS A 79 27.49 5.74 5.33
C LYS A 79 27.21 7.21 5.60
N GLU A 80 27.59 8.09 4.70
CA GLU A 80 27.35 9.52 4.83
C GLU A 80 25.85 9.85 4.89
N LEU A 81 25.04 9.14 4.08
CA LEU A 81 23.58 9.29 4.11
C LEU A 81 22.99 8.79 5.43
N ALA A 82 23.44 7.63 5.93
CA ALA A 82 23.03 7.10 7.23
C ALA A 82 23.32 8.10 8.37
N ASP A 83 24.56 8.61 8.41
CA ASP A 83 24.99 9.59 9.41
C ASP A 83 24.21 10.89 9.32
N CYS A 84 23.91 11.34 8.10
CA CYS A 84 23.08 12.54 7.88
C CYS A 84 21.65 12.36 8.38
N LEU A 85 21.02 11.22 8.14
CA LEU A 85 19.66 10.93 8.61
C LEU A 85 19.60 10.83 10.14
N GLU A 86 20.57 10.19 10.77
CA GLU A 86 20.64 10.11 12.23
C GLU A 86 20.91 11.49 12.85
N ARG A 87 21.84 12.25 12.27
CA ARG A 87 22.11 13.64 12.67
C ARG A 87 20.87 14.52 12.55
N ARG A 88 20.12 14.39 11.44
CA ARG A 88 18.85 15.14 11.24
C ARG A 88 17.87 14.85 12.36
N LYS A 89 17.70 13.55 12.73
CA LYS A 89 16.81 13.15 13.83
C LYS A 89 17.24 13.76 15.16
N THR A 90 18.52 13.63 15.51
CA THR A 90 19.06 14.18 16.75
C THR A 90 18.93 15.68 16.85
N LEU A 91 19.20 16.41 15.74
CA LEU A 91 19.03 17.86 15.67
C LEU A 91 17.56 18.29 15.81
N GLN A 92 16.64 17.54 15.22
CA GLN A 92 15.22 17.82 15.32
C GLN A 92 14.71 17.63 16.77
N GLU A 93 15.16 16.57 17.45
CA GLU A 93 14.83 16.32 18.86
C GLU A 93 15.38 17.43 19.78
N LYS A 94 16.65 17.81 19.57
CA LYS A 94 17.29 18.90 20.32
C LYS A 94 16.60 20.22 20.10
N LYS A 95 16.28 20.56 18.85
CA LYS A 95 15.53 21.78 18.49
C LYS A 95 14.20 21.86 19.20
N THR A 96 13.43 20.74 19.20
CA THR A 96 12.12 20.69 19.84
C THR A 96 12.24 20.84 21.35
N ALA A 97 13.20 20.16 21.96
CA ALA A 97 13.46 20.26 23.41
C ALA A 97 13.91 21.66 23.82
N ALA A 98 14.87 22.24 23.07
CA ALA A 98 15.35 23.61 23.35
C ALA A 98 14.25 24.66 23.15
N GLY A 99 13.41 24.50 22.11
CA GLY A 99 12.27 25.39 21.85
C GLY A 99 11.25 25.33 23.00
N ALA A 100 10.82 24.14 23.42
CA ALA A 100 9.88 23.97 24.52
C ALA A 100 10.43 24.48 25.85
N ALA A 101 11.73 24.28 26.12
CA ALA A 101 12.38 24.83 27.31
C ALA A 101 12.48 26.36 27.25
N ALA A 102 12.84 26.95 26.11
CA ALA A 102 12.90 28.38 25.92
C ALA A 102 11.53 29.06 26.08
N GLU A 103 10.46 28.46 25.57
CA GLU A 103 9.08 28.98 25.77
C GLU A 103 8.68 29.00 27.24
N LYS A 104 8.95 27.92 27.98
CA LYS A 104 8.67 27.88 29.42
C LYS A 104 9.45 28.92 30.21
N LEU A 105 10.70 29.23 29.79
CA LEU A 105 11.54 30.22 30.42
C LEU A 105 11.20 31.65 30.00
N ALA A 106 10.63 31.85 28.83
CA ALA A 106 10.27 33.18 28.33
C ALA A 106 9.32 33.92 29.27
N GLU A 107 8.48 33.21 30.02
CA GLU A 107 7.60 33.77 31.03
C GLU A 107 8.36 34.42 32.24
N TRP A 108 9.59 33.94 32.50
CA TRP A 108 10.41 34.36 33.63
C TRP A 108 11.41 35.48 33.31
N GLY A 109 11.44 35.90 32.04
CA GLY A 109 12.36 36.92 31.58
C GLY A 109 13.71 36.35 31.13
N ASP A 110 14.60 37.25 30.74
CA ASP A 110 15.96 36.87 30.33
C ASP A 110 16.87 36.99 31.55
N PHE A 111 17.32 35.88 32.08
CA PHE A 111 18.29 35.77 33.17
C PHE A 111 19.44 34.85 32.78
N SER A 112 20.61 35.13 33.36
CA SER A 112 21.81 34.30 33.21
C SER A 112 21.93 33.33 34.39
N PRO A 113 21.80 32.00 34.17
CA PRO A 113 22.05 31.01 35.22
C PRO A 113 23.50 31.07 35.75
N GLU A 114 24.44 31.56 34.94
CA GLU A 114 25.84 31.72 35.31
C GLU A 114 25.98 32.82 36.36
N GLU A 115 25.36 34.00 36.14
CA GLU A 115 25.36 35.10 37.12
C GLU A 115 24.68 34.68 38.45
N LEU A 116 23.62 33.84 38.37
CA LEU A 116 22.98 33.33 39.61
C LEU A 116 23.89 32.35 40.37
N ARG A 117 24.73 31.56 39.66
CA ARG A 117 25.72 30.69 40.27
C ARG A 117 26.85 31.49 40.91
N GLU A 118 27.36 32.53 40.24
CA GLU A 118 28.38 33.43 40.79
C GLU A 118 27.87 34.12 42.07
N LEU A 119 26.59 34.54 42.11
CA LEU A 119 26.00 35.09 43.30
C LEU A 119 25.90 34.04 44.42
N LYS A 120 25.60 32.82 44.13
CA LYS A 120 25.59 31.70 45.10
C LYS A 120 26.97 31.45 45.67
N ASP A 121 28.01 31.48 44.83
CA ASP A 121 29.41 31.30 45.27
C ASP A 121 29.87 32.46 46.15
N GLN A 122 29.28 33.65 46.01
CA GLN A 122 29.48 34.80 46.88
C GLN A 122 28.63 34.78 48.15
N GLY A 123 27.87 33.71 48.37
CA GLY A 123 27.03 33.50 49.58
C GLY A 123 25.58 33.97 49.44
N PHE A 124 25.14 34.40 48.24
CA PHE A 124 23.79 34.80 47.95
C PHE A 124 23.04 33.65 47.22
N ASP A 125 22.53 32.68 47.97
CA ASP A 125 21.73 31.57 47.39
C ASP A 125 20.30 32.09 47.09
N ILE A 126 20.06 32.39 45.81
CA ILE A 126 18.83 33.00 45.34
C ILE A 126 17.82 31.90 44.99
N HIS A 127 16.65 31.92 45.61
CA HIS A 127 15.51 31.07 45.35
C HIS A 127 14.37 31.89 44.73
N VAL A 128 13.72 31.40 43.70
CA VAL A 128 12.63 32.10 43.04
C VAL A 128 11.34 31.32 43.23
N TYR A 129 10.27 32.02 43.58
CA TYR A 129 8.97 31.41 43.92
C TYR A 129 7.83 32.09 43.17
N ARG A 130 6.80 31.29 42.90
CA ARG A 130 5.50 31.71 42.41
C ARG A 130 4.48 31.54 43.54
N THR A 131 3.63 32.54 43.73
CA THR A 131 2.67 32.54 44.82
C THR A 131 1.36 33.27 44.46
N ASP A 132 0.38 33.25 45.36
CA ASP A 132 -0.82 34.06 45.20
C ASP A 132 -0.67 35.44 45.88
N LYS A 133 -1.60 36.36 45.58
CA LYS A 133 -1.58 37.74 46.12
C LYS A 133 -1.68 37.79 47.64
N LYS A 134 -2.39 36.81 48.27
CA LYS A 134 -2.60 36.77 49.73
C LYS A 134 -1.31 36.33 50.41
N THR A 135 -0.68 35.29 49.92
CA THR A 135 0.60 34.79 50.44
C THR A 135 1.73 35.78 50.20
N MET A 136 1.75 36.51 49.05
CA MET A 136 2.70 37.58 48.80
C MET A 136 2.56 38.71 49.83
N ALA A 137 1.35 39.12 50.23
CA ALA A 137 1.14 40.12 51.23
C ALA A 137 1.58 39.65 52.62
N ALA A 138 1.34 38.40 52.96
CA ALA A 138 1.79 37.81 54.22
C ALA A 138 3.32 37.73 54.32
N LEU A 139 3.99 37.28 53.27
CA LEU A 139 5.46 37.22 53.18
C LEU A 139 6.09 38.65 53.26
N ALA A 140 5.45 39.65 52.69
CA ALA A 140 5.93 41.03 52.75
C ALA A 140 5.76 41.68 54.13
N ALA A 141 4.87 41.16 54.96
CA ALA A 141 4.63 41.61 56.32
C ALA A 141 5.48 40.90 57.40
N ASP A 142 6.16 39.80 57.02
CA ASP A 142 7.02 39.01 57.90
C ASP A 142 8.40 39.66 58.03
N PRO A 143 8.81 40.14 59.20
CA PRO A 143 10.10 40.80 59.40
C PRO A 143 11.30 39.87 59.28
N ASP A 144 11.10 38.56 59.46
CA ASP A 144 12.16 37.55 59.43
C ASP A 144 12.46 37.06 58.00
N VAL A 145 11.63 37.40 57.03
CA VAL A 145 11.73 36.94 55.64
C VAL A 145 12.11 38.10 54.71
N LYS A 146 13.29 38.03 54.12
CA LYS A 146 13.74 39.01 53.14
C LYS A 146 13.35 38.57 51.75
N ILE A 147 12.38 39.25 51.15
CA ILE A 147 11.93 38.97 49.76
C ILE A 147 12.19 40.16 48.84
N ILE A 148 12.46 39.83 47.59
CA ILE A 148 12.51 40.77 46.48
C ILE A 148 11.32 40.49 45.57
N ARG A 149 10.44 41.44 45.34
CA ARG A 149 9.33 41.29 44.40
C ARG A 149 9.86 41.33 42.96
N LEU A 150 9.52 40.30 42.20
CA LEU A 150 9.82 40.22 40.80
C LEU A 150 8.60 40.59 39.95
N ALA A 151 8.80 40.79 38.64
CA ALA A 151 7.73 41.00 37.71
C ALA A 151 6.80 39.76 37.70
N PRO A 152 5.46 39.94 37.70
CA PRO A 152 4.54 38.80 37.74
C PRO A 152 4.65 37.94 36.48
N VAL A 153 4.63 36.65 36.67
CA VAL A 153 4.60 35.68 35.55
C VAL A 153 3.15 35.34 35.26
N GLY A 154 2.65 35.81 34.12
CA GLY A 154 1.23 35.73 33.77
C GLY A 154 0.36 36.51 34.78
N LYS A 155 -0.55 35.84 35.51
CA LYS A 155 -1.42 36.46 36.54
C LYS A 155 -0.93 36.20 37.95
N MET A 156 0.17 35.47 38.14
CA MET A 156 0.69 35.10 39.46
C MET A 156 1.85 35.97 39.88
N PRO A 157 1.85 36.52 41.09
CA PRO A 157 2.98 37.21 41.67
C PRO A 157 4.18 36.30 41.85
N THR A 158 5.37 36.84 41.60
CA THR A 158 6.66 36.16 41.74
C THR A 158 7.56 36.93 42.70
N LEU A 159 8.40 36.20 43.37
CA LEU A 159 9.36 36.76 44.32
C LEU A 159 10.69 35.97 44.29
N ALA A 160 11.73 36.63 44.70
CA ALA A 160 13.01 35.99 45.05
C ALA A 160 13.31 36.14 46.53
N SER A 161 13.96 35.14 47.10
CA SER A 161 14.51 35.19 48.45
C SER A 161 15.99 34.81 48.46
N ILE A 162 16.72 35.28 49.46
CA ILE A 162 18.09 34.81 49.75
C ILE A 162 17.96 33.69 50.78
N GLY A 163 18.21 32.48 50.33
CA GLY A 163 17.94 31.25 51.08
C GLY A 163 16.50 30.73 50.91
N PRO A 164 16.25 29.47 51.27
CA PRO A 164 14.94 28.84 51.13
C PRO A 164 13.92 29.45 52.06
N LEU A 165 12.69 29.66 51.57
CA LEU A 165 11.57 30.13 52.36
C LEU A 165 11.09 29.04 53.36
N PRO A 166 10.59 29.43 54.55
CA PRO A 166 9.98 28.49 55.50
C PRO A 166 8.82 27.75 54.84
N GLY A 167 8.73 26.43 55.09
CA GLY A 167 7.68 25.56 54.51
C GLY A 167 6.25 25.84 54.97
N THR A 168 6.05 26.87 55.82
CA THR A 168 4.76 27.34 56.30
C THR A 168 3.95 28.10 55.27
N TYR A 169 4.59 28.60 54.22
CA TYR A 169 3.94 29.38 53.16
C TYR A 169 3.62 28.53 51.95
N PRO A 170 2.43 28.60 51.36
CA PRO A 170 2.06 27.87 50.15
C PRO A 170 2.67 28.55 48.91
N VAL A 171 3.95 28.33 48.72
CA VAL A 171 4.72 28.85 47.58
C VAL A 171 5.23 27.70 46.70
N THR A 172 5.31 27.93 45.39
CA THR A 172 5.89 26.96 44.45
C THR A 172 7.24 27.46 44.03
N GLU A 173 8.29 26.75 44.38
CA GLU A 173 9.64 27.07 43.96
C GLU A 173 9.83 26.80 42.46
N PHE A 174 10.45 27.74 41.78
CA PHE A 174 10.89 27.56 40.40
C PHE A 174 12.33 27.06 40.41
N PRO A 175 12.56 25.81 39.96
CA PRO A 175 13.91 25.30 39.85
C PRO A 175 14.65 26.10 38.76
N ILE A 176 15.73 26.77 39.15
CA ILE A 176 16.58 27.52 38.20
C ILE A 176 17.23 26.54 37.25
N PRO A 177 16.95 26.64 35.94
CA PRO A 177 17.52 25.70 34.97
C PRO A 177 19.00 25.99 34.73
N ASP A 178 19.70 24.99 34.22
CA ASP A 178 21.13 25.09 33.89
C ASP A 178 21.44 26.08 32.76
N LYS A 179 20.47 26.34 31.87
CA LYS A 179 20.60 27.19 30.70
C LYS A 179 19.54 28.28 30.67
N GLY A 180 19.94 29.50 30.38
CA GLY A 180 19.04 30.63 30.21
C GLY A 180 18.27 30.59 28.88
N ALA A 181 17.19 31.40 28.78
CA ALA A 181 16.37 31.47 27.56
C ALA A 181 17.18 31.91 26.32
N GLY A 182 18.15 32.81 26.50
CA GLY A 182 19.05 33.26 25.41
C GLY A 182 19.96 32.12 24.91
N GLN A 183 20.49 31.28 25.80
CA GLN A 183 21.31 30.14 25.42
C GLN A 183 20.47 29.08 24.70
N LEU A 184 19.28 28.76 25.18
CA LEU A 184 18.37 27.81 24.53
C LEU A 184 17.91 28.28 23.15
N ARG A 185 17.71 29.57 22.95
CA ARG A 185 17.42 30.15 21.63
C ARG A 185 18.59 29.95 20.67
N ARG A 186 19.81 30.21 21.13
CA ARG A 186 21.05 29.98 20.31
C ARG A 186 21.18 28.49 19.96
N GLU A 187 21.01 27.58 20.92
CA GLU A 187 21.03 26.14 20.64
C GLU A 187 19.98 25.74 19.60
N ARG A 188 18.78 26.29 19.67
CA ARG A 188 17.75 26.07 18.67
C ARG A 188 18.18 26.58 17.29
N ASP A 189 18.77 27.77 17.22
CA ASP A 189 19.20 28.37 15.97
C ASP A 189 20.39 27.61 15.37
N ASP A 190 21.31 27.10 16.19
CA ASP A 190 22.40 26.19 15.78
C ASP A 190 21.85 24.88 15.23
N CYS A 191 20.83 24.29 15.88
CA CYS A 191 20.13 23.13 15.36
C CYS A 191 19.47 23.41 14.02
N ASP A 192 18.85 24.58 13.84
CA ASP A 192 18.26 25.00 12.57
C ASP A 192 19.29 25.11 11.45
N GLN A 193 20.47 25.65 11.74
CA GLN A 193 21.57 25.69 10.76
C GLN A 193 22.03 24.28 10.39
N GLY A 194 22.19 23.39 11.37
CA GLY A 194 22.53 22.00 11.13
C GLY A 194 21.48 21.27 10.30
N LEU A 195 20.20 21.49 10.56
CA LEU A 195 19.08 20.93 9.78
C LEU A 195 19.07 21.41 8.34
N ARG A 196 19.36 22.69 8.09
CA ARG A 196 19.51 23.24 6.71
C ARG A 196 20.65 22.57 5.95
N SER A 197 21.78 22.32 6.62
CA SER A 197 22.91 21.60 6.02
C SER A 197 22.53 20.15 5.66
N CYS A 198 21.84 19.43 6.56
CA CYS A 198 21.32 18.10 6.27
C CYS A 198 20.33 18.13 5.11
N GLN A 199 19.44 19.11 5.06
CA GLN A 199 18.47 19.27 3.98
C GLN A 199 19.15 19.51 2.61
N ALA A 200 20.19 20.34 2.57
CA ALA A 200 20.97 20.56 1.35
C ALA A 200 21.62 19.27 0.85
N PHE A 201 22.24 18.50 1.77
CA PHE A 201 22.82 17.19 1.45
C PHE A 201 21.78 16.21 0.94
N LEU A 202 20.64 16.04 1.64
CA LEU A 202 19.56 15.13 1.23
C LEU A 202 18.96 15.51 -0.13
N THR A 203 18.92 16.81 -0.42
CA THR A 203 18.49 17.33 -1.72
C THR A 203 19.44 16.88 -2.83
N GLU A 204 20.74 16.91 -2.60
CA GLU A 204 21.73 16.42 -3.59
C GLU A 204 21.72 14.89 -3.66
N ALA A 205 21.67 14.21 -2.50
CA ALA A 205 21.61 12.76 -2.39
C ALA A 205 20.40 12.14 -3.15
N ALA A 206 19.29 12.86 -3.25
CA ALA A 206 18.10 12.41 -3.99
C ALA A 206 18.36 12.17 -5.49
N LYS A 207 19.42 12.73 -6.07
CA LYS A 207 19.84 12.42 -7.45
C LYS A 207 20.30 10.96 -7.60
N HIS A 208 20.74 10.34 -6.53
CA HIS A 208 21.26 8.96 -6.49
C HIS A 208 20.21 7.90 -6.14
N LEU A 209 18.93 8.26 -6.09
CA LEU A 209 17.83 7.31 -5.88
C LEU A 209 17.89 6.06 -6.78
N PRO A 210 18.22 6.17 -8.10
CA PRO A 210 18.36 4.98 -8.94
C PRO A 210 19.41 3.99 -8.43
N SER A 211 20.51 4.49 -7.85
CA SER A 211 21.57 3.65 -7.27
C SER A 211 21.11 2.97 -5.99
N ILE A 212 20.29 3.63 -5.17
CA ILE A 212 19.66 3.01 -3.99
C ILE A 212 18.71 1.90 -4.42
N HIS A 213 17.87 2.12 -5.42
CA HIS A 213 16.98 1.09 -5.97
C HIS A 213 17.77 -0.11 -6.52
N ASP A 214 18.87 0.12 -7.23
CA ASP A 214 19.74 -0.95 -7.73
C ASP A 214 20.34 -1.77 -6.58
N GLN A 215 20.81 -1.11 -5.52
CA GLN A 215 21.34 -1.78 -4.34
C GLN A 215 20.26 -2.50 -3.51
N MET A 216 19.05 -1.96 -3.43
CA MET A 216 17.91 -2.66 -2.84
C MET A 216 17.63 -3.96 -3.60
N LEU A 217 17.59 -3.91 -4.94
CA LEU A 217 17.39 -5.08 -5.78
C LEU A 217 18.51 -6.12 -5.61
N LYS A 218 19.78 -5.69 -5.58
CA LYS A 218 20.93 -6.56 -5.31
C LYS A 218 20.83 -7.23 -3.94
N THR A 219 20.47 -6.46 -2.91
CA THR A 219 20.32 -6.95 -1.53
C THR A 219 19.14 -7.92 -1.42
N GLN A 220 18.01 -7.61 -2.05
CA GLN A 220 16.86 -8.52 -2.13
C GLN A 220 17.23 -9.83 -2.81
N ASN A 221 17.92 -9.78 -3.93
CA ASN A 221 18.41 -10.97 -4.63
C ASN A 221 19.39 -11.80 -3.79
N ALA A 222 20.23 -11.15 -2.99
CA ALA A 222 21.14 -11.82 -2.07
C ALA A 222 20.39 -12.46 -0.89
N ALA A 223 19.36 -11.77 -0.37
CA ALA A 223 18.49 -12.32 0.67
C ALA A 223 17.72 -13.56 0.17
N GLU A 224 17.17 -13.51 -1.05
CA GLU A 224 16.50 -14.67 -1.66
C GLU A 224 17.46 -15.83 -1.87
N TYR A 225 18.68 -15.57 -2.35
CA TYR A 225 19.70 -16.59 -2.50
C TYR A 225 20.06 -17.25 -1.16
N SER A 226 20.29 -16.45 -0.12
CA SER A 226 20.59 -16.99 1.22
C SER A 226 19.41 -17.79 1.78
N SER A 227 18.18 -17.35 1.56
CA SER A 227 16.98 -18.05 1.98
C SER A 227 16.88 -19.43 1.31
N VAL A 228 17.07 -19.52 -0.01
CA VAL A 228 17.08 -20.81 -0.74
C VAL A 228 18.25 -21.69 -0.29
N SER A 229 19.45 -21.09 -0.09
CA SER A 229 20.61 -21.82 0.42
C SER A 229 20.36 -22.42 1.82
N ASN A 230 19.68 -21.68 2.70
CA ASN A 230 19.33 -22.13 4.04
C ASN A 230 18.22 -23.19 4.05
N THR A 231 17.36 -23.19 3.01
CA THR A 231 16.30 -24.21 2.82
C THR A 231 16.87 -25.55 2.39
N SER A 232 18.01 -25.55 1.66
CA SER A 232 18.61 -26.80 1.20
C SER A 232 18.99 -27.70 2.37
N GLN A 233 18.50 -28.93 2.34
CA GLN A 233 18.87 -29.94 3.33
C GLN A 233 20.17 -30.64 2.89
N SER A 234 21.02 -30.95 3.83
CA SER A 234 22.29 -31.66 3.56
C SER A 234 22.49 -32.80 4.55
N GLN A 235 22.75 -34.00 4.06
CA GLN A 235 23.07 -35.18 4.85
C GLN A 235 23.98 -36.09 4.04
N ASP A 236 24.94 -36.72 4.71
CA ASP A 236 25.85 -37.73 4.14
C ASP A 236 26.59 -37.27 2.86
N GLY A 237 26.96 -35.98 2.82
CA GLY A 237 27.69 -35.42 1.67
C GLY A 237 26.80 -35.09 0.45
N LEU A 238 25.50 -35.24 0.55
CA LEU A 238 24.52 -34.84 -0.45
C LEU A 238 23.73 -33.63 0.00
N VAL A 239 23.33 -32.83 -0.98
CA VAL A 239 22.39 -31.73 -0.79
C VAL A 239 21.16 -31.98 -1.67
N TRP A 240 19.97 -31.72 -1.11
CA TRP A 240 18.74 -31.79 -1.88
C TRP A 240 17.86 -30.55 -1.70
N LEU A 241 17.12 -30.26 -2.76
CA LEU A 241 16.19 -29.16 -2.87
C LEU A 241 14.91 -29.65 -3.53
N THR A 242 13.77 -29.18 -3.02
CA THR A 242 12.46 -29.44 -3.63
C THR A 242 11.88 -28.11 -4.12
N GLY A 243 11.36 -28.10 -5.32
CA GLY A 243 10.74 -26.91 -5.91
C GLY A 243 9.71 -27.26 -6.96
N TYR A 244 9.12 -26.25 -7.57
CA TYR A 244 8.12 -26.39 -8.63
C TYR A 244 8.66 -25.83 -9.94
N ILE A 245 8.33 -26.49 -11.04
CA ILE A 245 8.70 -26.07 -12.38
C ILE A 245 7.46 -26.05 -13.28
N PRO A 246 7.26 -25.02 -14.12
CA PRO A 246 6.21 -25.05 -15.13
C PRO A 246 6.42 -26.21 -16.10
N GLU A 247 5.34 -26.89 -16.48
CA GLU A 247 5.41 -28.05 -17.41
C GLU A 247 6.10 -27.67 -18.73
N ALA A 248 5.92 -26.43 -19.20
CA ALA A 248 6.56 -25.93 -20.41
C ALA A 248 8.10 -25.82 -20.32
N GLU A 249 8.66 -25.70 -19.11
CA GLU A 249 10.10 -25.53 -18.86
C GLU A 249 10.82 -26.83 -18.50
N VAL A 250 10.09 -27.94 -18.39
CA VAL A 250 10.63 -29.25 -17.99
C VAL A 250 11.77 -29.72 -18.89
N GLU A 251 11.64 -29.56 -20.21
CA GLU A 251 12.67 -29.99 -21.16
C GLU A 251 13.95 -29.13 -21.06
N GLY A 252 13.78 -27.82 -20.74
CA GLY A 252 14.91 -26.93 -20.44
C GLY A 252 15.68 -27.36 -19.20
N PHE A 253 14.91 -27.70 -18.12
CA PHE A 253 15.47 -28.22 -16.89
C PHE A 253 16.23 -29.54 -17.09
N LYS A 254 15.64 -30.52 -17.79
CA LYS A 254 16.30 -31.82 -18.05
C LYS A 254 17.65 -31.67 -18.76
N LYS A 255 17.73 -30.78 -19.77
CA LYS A 255 18.98 -30.46 -20.45
C LYS A 255 20.03 -29.88 -19.52
N ALA A 256 19.62 -28.93 -18.66
CA ALA A 256 20.52 -28.32 -17.69
C ALA A 256 20.99 -29.30 -16.61
N ALA A 257 20.09 -30.15 -16.10
CA ALA A 257 20.42 -31.20 -15.14
C ALA A 257 21.38 -32.24 -15.70
N ALA A 258 21.18 -32.65 -16.94
CA ALA A 258 22.09 -33.59 -17.64
C ALA A 258 23.50 -32.99 -17.81
N GLN A 259 23.60 -31.72 -18.18
CA GLN A 259 24.88 -31.00 -18.31
C GLN A 259 25.62 -30.82 -16.97
N ALA A 260 24.87 -30.72 -15.89
CA ALA A 260 25.40 -30.49 -14.55
C ALA A 260 25.54 -31.79 -13.72
N HIS A 261 25.18 -32.93 -14.31
CA HIS A 261 25.18 -34.25 -13.62
C HIS A 261 24.36 -34.29 -12.33
N TRP A 262 23.25 -33.53 -12.26
CA TRP A 262 22.35 -33.59 -11.13
C TRP A 262 21.44 -34.81 -11.20
N ALA A 263 21.23 -35.47 -10.07
CA ALA A 263 20.15 -36.42 -9.94
C ALA A 263 18.85 -35.67 -9.68
N TRP A 264 17.76 -36.09 -10.32
CA TRP A 264 16.45 -35.46 -10.13
C TRP A 264 15.31 -36.48 -10.23
N ALA A 265 14.24 -36.19 -9.52
CA ALA A 265 12.95 -36.85 -9.66
C ALA A 265 11.87 -35.80 -9.90
N MET A 266 10.79 -36.19 -10.59
CA MET A 266 9.72 -35.24 -10.93
C MET A 266 8.36 -35.95 -10.79
N GLU A 267 7.41 -35.25 -10.16
CA GLU A 267 6.05 -35.76 -9.95
C GLU A 267 5.00 -34.66 -10.12
N ASP A 268 3.74 -35.03 -10.17
CA ASP A 268 2.63 -34.07 -10.12
C ASP A 268 2.40 -33.59 -8.68
N PRO A 269 2.07 -32.30 -8.48
CA PRO A 269 1.73 -31.79 -7.15
C PRO A 269 0.59 -32.58 -6.51
N ALA A 270 0.75 -32.91 -5.24
CA ALA A 270 -0.29 -33.64 -4.48
C ALA A 270 -1.61 -32.86 -4.47
N ALA A 271 -2.73 -33.59 -4.37
CA ALA A 271 -4.07 -32.97 -4.46
C ALA A 271 -4.37 -31.97 -3.33
N ASP A 272 -3.70 -32.07 -2.22
CA ASP A 272 -3.80 -31.24 -1.01
C ASP A 272 -2.64 -30.24 -0.85
N ASP A 273 -1.76 -30.13 -1.85
CA ASP A 273 -0.64 -29.22 -1.80
C ASP A 273 -1.09 -27.78 -2.10
N ASP A 274 -1.19 -26.96 -1.06
CA ASP A 274 -1.56 -25.54 -1.12
C ASP A 274 -0.36 -24.62 -1.43
N LYS A 275 0.88 -25.15 -1.44
CA LYS A 275 2.11 -24.38 -1.65
C LYS A 275 2.49 -24.23 -3.12
N VAL A 276 1.74 -24.84 -4.02
CA VAL A 276 2.03 -24.79 -5.46
C VAL A 276 1.94 -23.35 -5.97
N PRO A 277 3.02 -22.78 -6.51
CA PRO A 277 3.00 -21.42 -7.02
C PRO A 277 2.15 -21.32 -8.28
N THR A 278 1.48 -20.19 -8.45
CA THR A 278 0.66 -19.92 -9.64
C THR A 278 1.45 -19.12 -10.66
N LYS A 279 1.65 -19.71 -11.85
CA LYS A 279 2.16 -18.97 -13.00
C LYS A 279 1.04 -18.77 -14.01
N VAL A 280 0.66 -17.51 -14.21
CA VAL A 280 -0.39 -17.14 -15.17
C VAL A 280 0.22 -16.73 -16.49
N LYS A 281 -0.16 -17.44 -17.56
CA LYS A 281 0.21 -17.07 -18.93
C LYS A 281 -0.88 -16.19 -19.53
N TYR A 282 -0.57 -14.90 -19.66
CA TYR A 282 -1.47 -13.93 -20.26
C TYR A 282 -1.36 -13.94 -21.77
N ASN A 283 -2.49 -13.88 -22.46
CA ASN A 283 -2.52 -13.59 -23.90
C ASN A 283 -2.50 -12.06 -24.14
N LYS A 284 -2.51 -11.63 -25.42
CA LYS A 284 -2.45 -10.22 -25.79
C LYS A 284 -3.60 -9.38 -25.21
N VAL A 285 -4.74 -9.99 -24.96
CA VAL A 285 -5.93 -9.33 -24.41
C VAL A 285 -5.93 -9.36 -22.88
N THR A 286 -5.76 -10.54 -22.28
CA THR A 286 -5.83 -10.70 -20.82
C THR A 286 -4.69 -10.02 -20.08
N ARG A 287 -3.55 -9.78 -20.73
CA ARG A 287 -2.43 -9.01 -20.13
C ARG A 287 -2.82 -7.58 -19.77
N LEU A 288 -3.88 -7.02 -20.38
CA LEU A 288 -4.37 -5.68 -20.04
C LEU A 288 -4.84 -5.58 -18.60
N MET A 289 -5.16 -6.73 -17.97
CA MET A 289 -5.57 -6.76 -16.57
C MET A 289 -4.42 -6.75 -15.57
N ILE A 290 -3.18 -7.01 -16.00
CA ILE A 290 -2.01 -7.06 -15.10
C ILE A 290 -1.92 -5.81 -14.21
N PRO A 291 -1.99 -4.56 -14.73
CA PRO A 291 -1.88 -3.38 -13.88
C PRO A 291 -2.98 -3.28 -12.81
N VAL A 292 -4.18 -3.78 -13.12
CA VAL A 292 -5.29 -3.78 -12.15
C VAL A 292 -5.07 -4.85 -11.08
N PHE A 293 -4.65 -6.05 -11.46
CA PHE A 293 -4.34 -7.13 -10.51
C PHE A 293 -3.17 -6.77 -9.61
N ASP A 294 -2.14 -6.11 -10.15
CA ASP A 294 -0.99 -5.62 -9.37
C ASP A 294 -1.42 -4.60 -8.33
N ILE A 295 -2.30 -3.64 -8.69
CA ILE A 295 -2.85 -2.65 -7.75
C ILE A 295 -3.73 -3.30 -6.68
N LEU A 296 -4.54 -4.29 -7.07
CA LEU A 296 -5.45 -4.99 -6.16
C LEU A 296 -4.74 -6.06 -5.32
N GLY A 297 -3.50 -6.42 -5.66
CA GLY A 297 -2.76 -7.52 -5.02
C GLY A 297 -3.42 -8.89 -5.23
N VAL A 298 -4.18 -9.07 -6.32
CA VAL A 298 -4.91 -10.30 -6.60
C VAL A 298 -4.06 -11.23 -7.46
N VAL A 299 -3.75 -12.41 -6.91
CA VAL A 299 -3.13 -13.51 -7.63
C VAL A 299 -4.05 -14.72 -7.54
N PRO A 300 -4.48 -15.32 -8.67
CA PRO A 300 -5.34 -16.51 -8.62
C PRO A 300 -4.56 -17.69 -8.01
N GLY A 301 -5.23 -18.52 -7.23
CA GLY A 301 -4.66 -19.77 -6.74
C GLY A 301 -4.39 -20.77 -7.87
N TYR A 302 -3.43 -21.68 -7.67
CA TYR A 302 -3.01 -22.66 -8.70
C TYR A 302 -4.17 -23.51 -9.25
N ARG A 303 -5.14 -23.82 -8.41
CA ARG A 303 -6.31 -24.63 -8.76
C ARG A 303 -7.52 -23.82 -9.20
N GLU A 304 -7.41 -22.51 -9.15
CA GLU A 304 -8.49 -21.61 -9.55
C GLU A 304 -8.55 -21.43 -11.06
N TYR A 305 -9.60 -20.79 -11.53
CA TYR A 305 -9.70 -20.39 -12.91
C TYR A 305 -9.01 -19.07 -13.15
N ASP A 306 -8.41 -18.93 -14.32
CA ASP A 306 -7.98 -17.63 -14.82
C ASP A 306 -9.22 -16.79 -15.17
N ILE A 307 -9.54 -15.86 -14.27
CA ILE A 307 -10.69 -14.96 -14.41
C ILE A 307 -10.40 -13.75 -15.29
N SER A 308 -9.15 -13.56 -15.75
CA SER A 308 -8.67 -12.34 -16.40
C SER A 308 -9.55 -11.91 -17.59
N PHE A 309 -10.05 -12.85 -18.39
CA PHE A 309 -10.89 -12.53 -19.55
C PHE A 309 -12.26 -11.98 -19.13
N TRP A 310 -12.92 -12.66 -18.20
CA TRP A 310 -14.25 -12.26 -17.72
C TRP A 310 -14.17 -10.96 -16.93
N PHE A 311 -13.14 -10.84 -16.09
CA PHE A 311 -12.90 -9.63 -15.31
C PHE A 311 -12.68 -8.43 -16.23
N LEU A 312 -11.87 -8.57 -17.29
CA LEU A 312 -11.64 -7.49 -18.28
C LEU A 312 -12.96 -7.04 -18.93
N GLY A 313 -13.80 -7.99 -19.33
CA GLY A 313 -15.09 -7.70 -19.97
C GLY A 313 -16.03 -6.89 -19.06
N PHE A 314 -16.27 -7.41 -17.86
CA PHE A 314 -17.14 -6.73 -16.89
C PHE A 314 -16.55 -5.41 -16.41
N PHE A 315 -15.24 -5.38 -16.12
CA PHE A 315 -14.55 -4.16 -15.69
C PHE A 315 -14.65 -3.05 -16.74
N THR A 316 -14.42 -3.39 -18.01
CA THR A 316 -14.53 -2.44 -19.12
C THR A 316 -15.95 -1.88 -19.25
N LEU A 317 -16.97 -2.75 -19.14
CA LEU A 317 -18.35 -2.36 -19.25
C LEU A 317 -18.80 -1.50 -18.07
N PHE A 318 -18.51 -1.91 -16.84
CA PHE A 318 -18.84 -1.12 -15.65
C PHE A 318 -18.11 0.22 -15.62
N PHE A 319 -16.84 0.26 -16.00
CA PHE A 319 -16.09 1.51 -16.09
C PHE A 319 -16.77 2.48 -17.08
N ALA A 320 -17.13 1.98 -18.26
CA ALA A 320 -17.83 2.77 -19.26
C ALA A 320 -19.19 3.29 -18.77
N MET A 321 -19.94 2.45 -18.05
CA MET A 321 -21.24 2.82 -17.47
C MET A 321 -21.13 3.84 -16.34
N ILE A 322 -20.12 3.70 -15.46
CA ILE A 322 -19.89 4.60 -14.32
C ILE A 322 -19.50 5.99 -14.80
N ILE A 323 -18.60 6.09 -15.75
CA ILE A 323 -18.21 7.38 -16.35
C ILE A 323 -19.36 7.93 -17.17
N GLY A 324 -19.98 7.10 -18.02
CA GLY A 324 -21.23 7.34 -18.71
C GLY A 324 -21.24 8.45 -19.77
N ASP A 325 -20.08 9.06 -20.10
CA ASP A 325 -20.00 10.27 -20.92
C ASP A 325 -18.93 10.14 -22.03
N ALA A 326 -19.35 10.26 -23.28
CA ALA A 326 -18.47 10.16 -24.44
C ALA A 326 -17.44 11.31 -24.52
N GLY A 327 -17.77 12.50 -24.06
CA GLY A 327 -16.85 13.63 -24.01
C GLY A 327 -15.66 13.38 -23.09
N TYR A 328 -15.92 12.88 -21.86
CA TYR A 328 -14.84 12.44 -20.96
C TYR A 328 -14.08 11.25 -21.52
N GLY A 329 -14.76 10.32 -22.19
CA GLY A 329 -14.10 9.23 -22.92
C GLY A 329 -13.11 9.74 -23.97
N CYS A 330 -13.44 10.79 -24.72
CA CYS A 330 -12.54 11.45 -25.66
C CYS A 330 -11.32 12.10 -24.95
N LEU A 331 -11.50 12.70 -23.77
CA LEU A 331 -10.38 13.25 -22.98
C LEU A 331 -9.43 12.14 -22.52
N PHE A 332 -9.95 11.02 -22.03
CA PHE A 332 -9.12 9.87 -21.66
C PHE A 332 -8.38 9.29 -22.88
N LEU A 333 -9.04 9.22 -24.02
CA LEU A 333 -8.44 8.78 -25.27
C LEU A 333 -7.30 9.71 -25.71
N LEU A 334 -7.50 11.01 -25.59
CA LEU A 334 -6.46 12.01 -25.87
C LEU A 334 -5.27 11.87 -24.91
N ALA A 335 -5.54 11.68 -23.62
CA ALA A 335 -4.49 11.44 -22.63
C ALA A 335 -3.69 10.17 -22.96
N ALA A 336 -4.36 9.06 -23.29
CA ALA A 336 -3.72 7.83 -23.71
C ALA A 336 -2.86 8.01 -24.97
N LEU A 337 -3.34 8.81 -25.94
CA LEU A 337 -2.59 9.15 -27.14
C LEU A 337 -1.32 9.94 -26.81
N VAL A 338 -1.43 10.99 -26.01
CA VAL A 338 -0.29 11.81 -25.58
C VAL A 338 0.74 10.97 -24.84
N MET A 339 0.31 10.11 -23.90
CA MET A 339 1.20 9.21 -23.17
C MET A 339 1.91 8.23 -24.11
N THR A 340 1.20 7.69 -25.11
CA THR A 340 1.77 6.78 -26.10
C THR A 340 2.83 7.49 -26.97
N LEU A 341 2.54 8.71 -27.42
CA LEU A 341 3.47 9.50 -28.24
C LEU A 341 4.73 9.90 -27.46
N LYS A 342 4.55 10.31 -26.17
CA LYS A 342 5.67 10.73 -25.32
C LYS A 342 6.60 9.56 -24.96
N SER A 343 6.06 8.37 -24.69
CA SER A 343 6.85 7.19 -24.29
C SER A 343 7.35 6.33 -25.46
N LYS A 344 6.97 6.65 -26.69
CA LYS A 344 7.26 5.88 -27.94
C LYS A 344 6.78 4.41 -27.93
N LYS A 345 6.27 3.92 -26.79
CA LYS A 345 5.66 2.58 -26.62
C LYS A 345 4.52 2.70 -25.63
N ALA A 346 3.37 2.14 -25.94
CA ALA A 346 2.26 2.05 -25.01
C ALA A 346 2.56 0.96 -23.96
N SER A 347 2.71 1.35 -22.69
CA SER A 347 2.75 0.40 -21.57
C SER A 347 1.41 -0.35 -21.47
N THR A 348 1.37 -1.48 -20.76
CA THR A 348 0.13 -2.26 -20.57
C THR A 348 -0.98 -1.43 -19.94
N ALA A 349 -0.63 -0.55 -18.98
CA ALA A 349 -1.59 0.37 -18.36
C ALA A 349 -2.16 1.38 -19.37
N VAL A 350 -1.34 1.92 -20.28
CA VAL A 350 -1.79 2.84 -21.33
C VAL A 350 -2.67 2.10 -22.35
N GLN A 351 -2.36 0.84 -22.67
CA GLN A 351 -3.21 0.03 -23.53
C GLN A 351 -4.57 -0.25 -22.90
N LEU A 352 -4.62 -0.50 -21.58
CA LEU A 352 -5.88 -0.62 -20.85
C LEU A 352 -6.66 0.69 -20.91
N LEU A 353 -6.01 1.84 -20.71
CA LEU A 353 -6.65 3.15 -20.78
C LEU A 353 -7.26 3.40 -22.18
N TRP A 354 -6.60 2.97 -23.26
CA TRP A 354 -7.16 2.99 -24.62
C TRP A 354 -8.49 2.22 -24.70
N LEU A 355 -8.51 0.99 -24.17
CA LEU A 355 -9.70 0.14 -24.18
C LEU A 355 -10.84 0.78 -23.38
N LEU A 356 -10.56 1.26 -22.16
CA LEU A 356 -11.54 1.88 -21.29
C LEU A 356 -12.10 3.18 -21.90
N SER A 357 -11.24 3.99 -22.52
CA SER A 357 -11.64 5.23 -23.18
C SER A 357 -12.60 4.96 -24.35
N ILE A 358 -12.27 3.99 -25.19
CA ILE A 358 -13.12 3.61 -26.33
C ILE A 358 -14.47 3.08 -25.82
N ALA A 359 -14.46 2.22 -24.81
CA ALA A 359 -15.71 1.69 -24.23
C ALA A 359 -16.59 2.83 -23.63
N THR A 360 -15.97 3.81 -22.98
CA THR A 360 -16.67 4.98 -22.43
C THR A 360 -17.27 5.84 -23.54
N ILE A 361 -16.54 6.07 -24.63
CA ILE A 361 -17.06 6.80 -25.80
C ILE A 361 -18.28 6.07 -26.39
N VAL A 362 -18.16 4.75 -26.57
CA VAL A 362 -19.26 3.93 -27.10
C VAL A 362 -20.48 4.01 -26.19
N TRP A 363 -20.29 3.79 -24.89
CA TRP A 363 -21.40 3.84 -23.92
C TRP A 363 -22.05 5.24 -23.89
N GLY A 364 -21.24 6.30 -23.74
CA GLY A 364 -21.73 7.69 -23.72
C GLY A 364 -22.42 8.10 -25.01
N ALA A 365 -21.97 7.60 -26.17
CA ALA A 365 -22.67 7.81 -27.45
C ALA A 365 -24.00 7.08 -27.49
N LEU A 366 -24.09 5.84 -26.98
CA LEU A 366 -25.35 5.08 -26.92
C LEU A 366 -26.36 5.68 -25.95
N THR A 367 -25.92 6.35 -24.88
CA THR A 367 -26.77 7.06 -23.91
C THR A 367 -26.98 8.53 -24.24
N GLY A 368 -26.30 9.07 -25.25
CA GLY A 368 -26.42 10.45 -25.70
C GLY A 368 -25.76 11.47 -24.78
N THR A 369 -24.77 11.10 -24.00
CA THR A 369 -24.11 11.98 -23.03
C THR A 369 -22.77 12.47 -23.58
N TRP A 370 -22.65 13.78 -23.78
CA TRP A 370 -21.47 14.47 -24.27
C TRP A 370 -21.17 15.68 -23.38
N PHE A 371 -20.20 15.58 -22.46
CA PHE A 371 -19.92 16.60 -21.45
C PHE A 371 -21.13 17.04 -20.61
N GLY A 372 -22.13 16.17 -20.47
CA GLY A 372 -23.37 16.49 -19.78
C GLY A 372 -24.22 17.55 -20.51
N LEU A 373 -23.93 17.87 -21.77
CA LEU A 373 -24.64 18.91 -22.54
C LEU A 373 -25.82 18.32 -23.28
N GLU A 374 -27.04 18.81 -22.97
CA GLU A 374 -28.28 18.41 -23.65
C GLU A 374 -28.30 18.84 -25.14
N GLN A 375 -27.67 20.00 -25.45
CA GLN A 375 -27.54 20.53 -26.81
C GLN A 375 -26.82 19.57 -27.78
N ALA A 376 -26.05 18.61 -27.26
CA ALA A 376 -25.47 17.57 -28.11
C ALA A 376 -26.52 16.73 -28.85
N MET A 377 -27.75 16.68 -28.34
CA MET A 377 -28.86 15.97 -28.99
C MET A 377 -29.49 16.74 -30.16
N ASP A 378 -29.15 18.01 -30.32
CA ASP A 378 -29.55 18.80 -31.49
C ASP A 378 -28.70 18.47 -32.72
N VAL A 379 -27.56 17.81 -32.53
CA VAL A 379 -26.70 17.34 -33.62
C VAL A 379 -27.23 16.03 -34.18
N PRO A 380 -27.72 15.97 -35.46
CA PRO A 380 -28.37 14.79 -36.01
C PRO A 380 -27.52 13.53 -35.97
N LEU A 381 -26.19 13.66 -36.20
CA LEU A 381 -25.24 12.53 -36.18
C LEU A 381 -25.16 11.92 -34.77
N LEU A 382 -24.99 12.74 -33.74
CA LEU A 382 -24.90 12.26 -32.37
C LEU A 382 -26.21 11.64 -31.91
N ARG A 383 -27.32 12.27 -32.23
CA ARG A 383 -28.66 11.77 -31.93
C ARG A 383 -28.97 10.42 -32.58
N SER A 384 -28.43 10.14 -33.77
CA SER A 384 -28.66 8.88 -34.48
C SER A 384 -27.97 7.69 -33.82
N LEU A 385 -26.94 7.90 -32.99
CA LEU A 385 -26.23 6.86 -32.28
C LEU A 385 -26.93 6.43 -30.98
N VAL A 386 -27.88 7.22 -30.49
CA VAL A 386 -28.53 7.02 -29.20
C VAL A 386 -29.57 5.92 -29.27
N ILE A 387 -29.55 5.04 -28.28
CA ILE A 387 -30.62 4.07 -28.03
C ILE A 387 -31.70 4.78 -27.19
N PRO A 388 -32.92 5.04 -27.73
CA PRO A 388 -33.92 5.87 -27.06
C PRO A 388 -34.26 5.45 -25.62
N THR A 389 -34.30 4.14 -25.35
CA THR A 389 -34.63 3.59 -24.03
C THR A 389 -33.49 3.71 -23.01
N PHE A 390 -32.28 4.02 -23.45
CA PHE A 390 -31.09 4.26 -22.61
C PHE A 390 -30.67 5.72 -22.58
N ALA A 391 -31.35 6.58 -23.32
CA ALA A 391 -31.00 7.98 -23.48
C ALA A 391 -31.04 8.75 -22.15
N ASN A 392 -29.98 9.46 -21.82
CA ASN A 392 -29.97 10.34 -20.64
C ASN A 392 -30.89 11.55 -20.76
N TYR A 393 -31.27 11.89 -22.01
CA TYR A 393 -32.26 12.93 -22.34
C TYR A 393 -33.47 12.31 -23.06
N PRO A 394 -34.30 11.51 -22.35
CA PRO A 394 -35.36 10.70 -22.98
C PRO A 394 -36.45 11.53 -23.66
N ALA A 395 -36.67 12.78 -23.22
CA ALA A 395 -37.65 13.69 -23.78
C ALA A 395 -37.45 13.96 -25.30
N HIS A 396 -36.17 14.02 -25.75
CA HIS A 396 -35.87 14.20 -27.18
C HIS A 396 -36.26 13.00 -28.05
N PHE A 397 -36.58 11.87 -27.45
CA PHE A 397 -36.96 10.63 -28.12
C PHE A 397 -38.41 10.22 -27.84
N GLY A 398 -39.17 11.07 -27.12
CA GLY A 398 -40.55 10.75 -26.73
C GLY A 398 -40.68 9.60 -25.73
N VAL A 399 -39.64 9.32 -24.95
CA VAL A 399 -39.61 8.28 -23.92
C VAL A 399 -39.84 8.94 -22.55
N GLU A 400 -40.69 8.34 -21.72
CA GLU A 400 -40.88 8.81 -20.34
C GLU A 400 -39.63 8.53 -19.48
N SER A 401 -39.27 9.48 -18.63
CA SER A 401 -38.10 9.35 -17.72
C SER A 401 -38.19 8.13 -16.79
N THR A 402 -39.38 7.76 -16.33
CA THR A 402 -39.65 6.56 -15.52
C THR A 402 -39.34 5.27 -16.30
N THR A 403 -39.76 5.22 -17.56
CA THR A 403 -39.49 4.06 -18.44
C THR A 403 -37.98 3.91 -18.71
N GLN A 404 -37.29 5.01 -18.96
CA GLN A 404 -35.83 5.04 -19.16
C GLN A 404 -35.10 4.57 -17.91
N GLN A 405 -35.43 5.13 -16.74
CA GLN A 405 -34.79 4.74 -15.46
C GLN A 405 -34.99 3.25 -15.17
N ASN A 406 -36.24 2.75 -15.34
CA ASN A 406 -36.55 1.34 -15.15
C ASN A 406 -35.77 0.44 -16.12
N THR A 407 -35.56 0.87 -17.35
CA THR A 407 -34.81 0.12 -18.37
C THR A 407 -33.34 0.03 -18.00
N ILE A 408 -32.72 1.15 -17.58
CA ILE A 408 -31.33 1.18 -17.13
C ILE A 408 -31.13 0.31 -15.85
N MET A 409 -32.02 0.47 -14.86
CA MET A 409 -31.96 -0.34 -13.64
C MET A 409 -32.09 -1.84 -13.96
N LYS A 410 -33.07 -2.21 -14.80
CA LYS A 410 -33.24 -3.60 -15.23
C LYS A 410 -32.00 -4.16 -15.93
N PHE A 411 -31.39 -3.38 -16.81
CA PHE A 411 -30.14 -3.75 -17.48
C PHE A 411 -29.00 -3.96 -16.47
N CYS A 412 -28.82 -3.05 -15.51
CA CYS A 412 -27.81 -3.17 -14.45
C CYS A 412 -28.02 -4.43 -13.60
N PHE A 413 -29.28 -4.74 -13.24
CA PHE A 413 -29.60 -5.94 -12.47
C PHE A 413 -29.35 -7.22 -13.26
N ILE A 414 -29.71 -7.25 -14.56
CA ILE A 414 -29.39 -8.38 -15.44
C ILE A 414 -27.87 -8.58 -15.50
N LEU A 415 -27.12 -7.50 -15.73
CA LEU A 415 -25.67 -7.57 -15.83
C LEU A 415 -25.02 -8.08 -14.54
N GLY A 416 -25.46 -7.56 -13.40
CA GLY A 416 -24.98 -8.03 -12.09
C GLY A 416 -25.34 -9.50 -11.82
N THR A 417 -26.56 -9.90 -12.12
CA THR A 417 -27.00 -11.30 -11.99
C THR A 417 -26.16 -12.21 -12.88
N VAL A 418 -25.96 -11.87 -14.16
CA VAL A 418 -25.13 -12.66 -15.08
C VAL A 418 -23.68 -12.79 -14.57
N GLN A 419 -23.09 -11.72 -14.04
CA GLN A 419 -21.75 -11.75 -13.49
C GLN A 419 -21.65 -12.70 -12.27
N LEU A 420 -22.58 -12.59 -11.32
CA LEU A 420 -22.60 -13.42 -10.13
C LEU A 420 -22.91 -14.89 -10.44
N SER A 421 -23.90 -15.13 -11.33
CA SER A 421 -24.24 -16.49 -11.78
C SER A 421 -23.07 -17.14 -12.52
N LEU A 422 -22.33 -16.39 -13.34
CA LEU A 422 -21.12 -16.88 -14.00
C LEU A 422 -20.06 -17.32 -12.95
N ALA A 423 -19.86 -16.53 -11.91
CA ALA A 423 -18.91 -16.85 -10.83
C ALA A 423 -19.34 -18.15 -10.11
N CYS A 424 -20.63 -18.30 -9.77
CA CYS A 424 -21.14 -19.52 -9.17
C CYS A 424 -20.95 -20.74 -10.08
N VAL A 425 -21.27 -20.62 -11.37
CA VAL A 425 -21.08 -21.70 -12.36
C VAL A 425 -19.59 -22.10 -12.47
N MET A 426 -18.68 -21.13 -12.46
CA MET A 426 -17.24 -21.43 -12.49
C MET A 426 -16.80 -22.17 -11.22
N ASN A 427 -17.28 -21.78 -10.03
CA ASN A 427 -17.00 -22.46 -8.78
C ASN A 427 -17.57 -23.89 -8.77
N ILE A 428 -18.81 -24.08 -9.18
CA ILE A 428 -19.43 -25.40 -9.31
C ILE A 428 -18.58 -26.32 -10.20
N ARG A 429 -18.15 -25.82 -11.36
CA ARG A 429 -17.30 -26.60 -12.28
C ARG A 429 -15.93 -26.97 -11.67
N ARG A 430 -15.35 -26.06 -10.86
CA ARG A 430 -14.10 -26.34 -10.13
C ARG A 430 -14.31 -27.47 -9.13
N LYS A 431 -15.26 -27.30 -8.20
CA LYS A 431 -15.54 -28.26 -7.12
C LYS A 431 -15.97 -29.64 -7.64
N LEU A 432 -16.72 -29.67 -8.75
CA LEU A 432 -17.07 -30.95 -9.41
C LEU A 432 -15.82 -31.67 -9.94
N ARG A 433 -14.80 -30.95 -10.46
CA ARG A 433 -13.53 -31.58 -10.88
C ARG A 433 -12.73 -32.11 -9.70
N GLU A 434 -12.76 -31.40 -8.57
CA GLU A 434 -12.11 -31.77 -7.32
C GLU A 434 -12.87 -32.86 -6.58
N LYS A 435 -14.05 -33.28 -7.08
CA LYS A 435 -14.98 -34.22 -6.44
C LYS A 435 -15.42 -33.80 -5.03
N ASP A 436 -15.42 -32.48 -4.80
CA ASP A 436 -15.85 -31.87 -3.54
C ASP A 436 -17.37 -31.65 -3.59
N LEU A 437 -18.10 -32.21 -2.61
CA LEU A 437 -19.56 -32.07 -2.50
C LEU A 437 -20.01 -30.63 -2.17
N SER A 438 -19.10 -29.75 -1.80
CA SER A 438 -19.42 -28.33 -1.53
C SER A 438 -19.95 -27.56 -2.75
N TRP A 439 -19.91 -28.15 -3.97
CA TRP A 439 -20.55 -27.57 -5.14
C TRP A 439 -22.07 -27.38 -4.99
N LEU A 440 -22.71 -28.18 -4.10
CA LEU A 440 -24.13 -28.02 -3.78
C LEU A 440 -24.44 -26.69 -3.12
N ALA A 441 -23.54 -26.18 -2.30
CA ALA A 441 -23.67 -24.83 -1.72
C ALA A 441 -23.62 -23.73 -2.79
N ASP A 442 -22.70 -23.85 -3.76
CA ASP A 442 -22.63 -22.89 -4.88
C ASP A 442 -23.87 -22.97 -5.79
N LEU A 443 -24.46 -24.16 -5.95
CA LEU A 443 -25.72 -24.33 -6.64
C LEU A 443 -26.86 -23.64 -5.89
N GLY A 444 -26.87 -23.74 -4.56
CA GLY A 444 -27.80 -23.01 -3.70
C GLY A 444 -27.67 -21.49 -3.85
N TRP A 445 -26.44 -21.00 -3.88
CA TRP A 445 -26.16 -19.57 -4.12
C TRP A 445 -26.59 -19.12 -5.51
N LEU A 446 -26.33 -19.91 -6.56
CA LEU A 446 -26.77 -19.62 -7.92
C LEU A 446 -28.28 -19.47 -7.98
N ALA A 447 -29.02 -20.44 -7.42
CA ALA A 447 -30.47 -20.38 -7.36
C ALA A 447 -31.00 -19.16 -6.57
N ALA A 448 -30.34 -18.81 -5.46
CA ALA A 448 -30.69 -17.65 -4.65
C ALA A 448 -30.46 -16.35 -5.40
N ILE A 449 -29.34 -16.18 -6.12
CA ILE A 449 -29.01 -15.00 -6.91
C ILE A 449 -30.04 -14.81 -8.03
N ASP A 450 -30.34 -15.87 -8.78
CA ASP A 450 -31.32 -15.83 -9.88
C ASP A 450 -32.73 -15.53 -9.37
N ALA A 451 -33.10 -16.10 -8.22
CA ALA A 451 -34.38 -15.80 -7.59
C ALA A 451 -34.43 -14.36 -7.04
N LEU A 452 -33.35 -13.85 -6.45
CA LEU A 452 -33.26 -12.48 -5.94
C LEU A 452 -33.44 -11.45 -7.05
N TYR A 453 -33.00 -11.74 -8.27
CA TYR A 453 -33.26 -10.89 -9.43
C TYR A 453 -34.76 -10.62 -9.60
N PHE A 454 -35.63 -11.62 -9.49
CA PHE A 454 -37.07 -11.42 -9.59
C PHE A 454 -37.66 -10.64 -8.42
N VAL A 455 -37.09 -10.77 -7.21
CA VAL A 455 -37.48 -9.95 -6.05
C VAL A 455 -37.16 -8.48 -6.32
N VAL A 456 -35.99 -8.21 -6.88
CA VAL A 456 -35.58 -6.83 -7.23
C VAL A 456 -36.45 -6.25 -8.32
N LEU A 457 -36.84 -7.01 -9.35
CA LEU A 457 -37.76 -6.59 -10.38
C LEU A 457 -39.12 -6.18 -9.77
N TYR A 458 -39.61 -6.93 -8.78
CA TYR A 458 -40.86 -6.62 -8.09
C TYR A 458 -40.73 -5.37 -7.22
N LEU A 459 -39.72 -5.27 -6.37
CA LEU A 459 -39.57 -4.23 -5.36
C LEU A 459 -39.12 -2.89 -5.95
N VAL A 460 -38.21 -2.91 -6.91
CA VAL A 460 -37.56 -1.70 -7.42
C VAL A 460 -38.21 -1.19 -8.71
N ILE A 461 -38.57 -2.10 -9.63
CA ILE A 461 -39.13 -1.75 -10.93
C ILE A 461 -40.65 -1.75 -10.91
N GLY A 462 -41.26 -2.40 -9.89
CA GLY A 462 -42.73 -2.53 -9.79
C GLY A 462 -43.33 -3.55 -10.76
N GLN A 463 -42.50 -4.45 -11.32
CA GLN A 463 -42.97 -5.49 -12.23
C GLN A 463 -43.74 -6.57 -11.47
N GLN A 464 -44.92 -6.91 -11.90
CA GLN A 464 -45.74 -7.97 -11.28
C GLN A 464 -45.00 -9.33 -11.43
N VAL A 465 -44.57 -9.89 -10.35
CA VAL A 465 -43.91 -11.20 -10.27
C VAL A 465 -44.57 -12.05 -9.18
N ASN A 466 -44.83 -13.30 -9.47
CA ASN A 466 -45.32 -14.22 -8.44
C ASN A 466 -44.19 -14.55 -7.49
N LEU A 467 -44.24 -13.98 -6.26
CA LEU A 467 -43.17 -14.12 -5.26
C LEU A 467 -43.16 -15.49 -4.55
N MET A 468 -44.24 -16.28 -4.63
CA MET A 468 -44.33 -17.56 -3.94
C MET A 468 -43.25 -18.57 -4.42
N PRO A 469 -43.13 -18.90 -5.73
CA PRO A 469 -42.06 -19.75 -6.22
C PRO A 469 -40.69 -19.19 -5.99
N VAL A 470 -40.53 -17.84 -6.10
CA VAL A 470 -39.26 -17.16 -5.84
C VAL A 470 -38.82 -17.37 -4.39
N ALA A 471 -39.71 -17.18 -3.42
CA ALA A 471 -39.43 -17.43 -2.01
C ALA A 471 -39.04 -18.88 -1.74
N CYS A 472 -39.74 -19.84 -2.36
CA CYS A 472 -39.39 -21.27 -2.24
C CYS A 472 -37.97 -21.56 -2.75
N VAL A 473 -37.57 -20.97 -3.87
CA VAL A 473 -36.23 -21.16 -4.44
C VAL A 473 -35.15 -20.52 -3.55
N VAL A 474 -35.38 -19.31 -3.01
CA VAL A 474 -34.47 -18.65 -2.08
C VAL A 474 -34.26 -19.51 -0.81
N ILE A 475 -35.35 -20.00 -0.22
CA ILE A 475 -35.30 -20.82 0.99
C ILE A 475 -34.57 -22.15 0.70
N ALA A 476 -34.88 -22.80 -0.41
CA ALA A 476 -34.21 -24.05 -0.80
C ALA A 476 -32.71 -23.81 -1.07
N GLY A 477 -32.35 -22.74 -1.76
CA GLY A 477 -30.96 -22.33 -2.00
C GLY A 477 -30.20 -22.06 -0.71
N PHE A 478 -30.82 -21.37 0.24
CA PHE A 478 -30.24 -21.10 1.55
C PHE A 478 -30.04 -22.38 2.37
N LEU A 479 -31.00 -23.28 2.36
CA LEU A 479 -30.89 -24.59 3.03
C LEU A 479 -29.75 -25.44 2.43
N LEU A 480 -29.59 -25.45 1.10
CA LEU A 480 -28.47 -26.12 0.43
C LEU A 480 -27.10 -25.48 0.83
N SER A 481 -27.06 -24.17 0.99
CA SER A 481 -25.85 -23.47 1.47
C SER A 481 -25.49 -23.83 2.91
N LEU A 482 -26.48 -24.05 3.78
CA LEU A 482 -26.26 -24.43 5.19
C LEU A 482 -25.73 -25.86 5.37
N ILE A 483 -26.00 -26.78 4.44
CA ILE A 483 -25.49 -28.14 4.50
C ILE A 483 -23.98 -28.20 4.59
N HIS A 484 -23.27 -27.22 3.97
CA HIS A 484 -21.82 -27.15 4.01
C HIS A 484 -21.26 -26.68 5.37
N ILE A 485 -22.02 -25.91 6.17
CA ILE A 485 -21.58 -25.44 7.49
C ILE A 485 -21.58 -26.58 8.53
N SER A 486 -22.34 -27.63 8.27
CA SER A 486 -22.48 -28.77 9.19
C SER A 486 -21.47 -29.91 8.95
N GLU A 487 -20.67 -29.86 7.89
CA GLU A 487 -19.58 -30.83 7.72
C GLU A 487 -18.38 -30.40 8.60
N PRO A 488 -17.98 -31.23 9.59
CA PRO A 488 -16.78 -30.95 10.35
C PRO A 488 -15.60 -30.99 9.40
N THR A 489 -14.78 -29.91 9.42
CA THR A 489 -13.47 -29.89 8.79
C THR A 489 -12.74 -31.18 9.09
N ARG A 490 -12.52 -32.04 8.08
CA ARG A 490 -11.67 -33.20 8.22
C ARG A 490 -10.28 -32.75 8.67
N PRO A 491 -9.70 -33.37 9.72
CA PRO A 491 -8.38 -33.00 10.23
C PRO A 491 -7.27 -33.28 9.22
#